data_3ebd61ee9eb21fcb1159df574d7097e1
#
_entry.id   3ebd61ee9eb21fcb1159df574d7097e1
#
_cell.length_a   1.000
_cell.length_b   1.000
_cell.length_c   1.000
_cell.angle_alpha   90.00
_cell.angle_beta   90.00
_cell.angle_gamma   90.00
#
_symmetry.space_group_name_H-M   'P 1'
#
loop_
_entity.id
_entity.type
_entity.pdbx_description
1 polymer ?
#
loop_
_entity_poly.entity_id
_entity_poly.type
_entity_poly.pdbx_seq_one_letter_code
_entity_poly.pdbx_strand_id
1 'polypeptide(L)'
;MEGYRLAMSSSPRLPSRSFGSVAVAMVTPFHEDGSIDVDAGVAVATKLVDDGCDAVVVHGTTGESSTTHQPEKDELMRAVVDAVGERAMIIGGAGSNDTAHAVRIAQGAQRCGAQGLLVVSPYYNRPSQEGVYQHVVAVADSVDLPVMLYDIPGRTGVAFADETLDRLAQHPRILAVKDATGNVPAGFERMARTGLEYYSGDDALNFDWLAHGASGVVSVVGHVATGRYAEMVREVDAGDLPGAREVAARMRPVVAALMGNGQGAVMSKHALHLQGVIPSATVRLPLVAAPDDDIDNLAAVLREHGLLESERSSLGVSP
;
A
#
# COMPACT_ATOMS: atom_id res chain seq x y z
N MET A 1 18.77 -5.82 51.97
CA MET A 1 17.81 -6.10 50.89
C MET A 1 17.36 -4.75 50.32
N GLU A 2 18.13 -4.22 49.40
CA GLU A 2 17.77 -2.99 48.67
C GLU A 2 17.00 -3.35 47.42
N GLY A 3 15.77 -2.84 47.39
CA GLY A 3 14.86 -3.13 46.28
C GLY A 3 15.30 -2.46 44.99
N TYR A 4 15.47 -3.22 43.93
CA TYR A 4 15.53 -2.74 42.55
C TYR A 4 14.20 -2.06 42.20
N ARG A 5 14.16 -0.73 42.31
CA ARG A 5 13.14 0.06 41.62
C ARG A 5 13.54 0.14 40.17
N LEU A 6 12.96 -0.70 39.34
CA LEU A 6 12.91 -0.48 37.88
C LEU A 6 12.17 0.85 37.64
N ALA A 7 12.88 1.84 37.17
CA ALA A 7 12.29 3.07 36.65
C ALA A 7 11.58 2.73 35.32
N MET A 8 10.33 2.32 35.39
CA MET A 8 9.43 2.27 34.23
C MET A 8 8.76 3.64 34.10
N SER A 9 9.38 4.54 33.37
CA SER A 9 8.74 5.78 32.89
C SER A 9 9.46 6.28 31.65
N SER A 10 9.22 5.61 30.54
CA SER A 10 9.20 6.27 29.25
C SER A 10 8.00 5.70 28.51
N SER A 11 7.01 6.54 28.22
CA SER A 11 5.98 6.21 27.25
C SER A 11 6.67 5.62 26.02
N PRO A 12 6.20 4.52 25.44
CA PRO A 12 6.81 3.97 24.24
C PRO A 12 6.90 5.09 23.20
N ARG A 13 8.11 5.31 22.68
CA ARG A 13 8.32 6.30 21.64
C ARG A 13 7.63 5.77 20.40
N LEU A 14 6.67 6.52 19.85
CA LEU A 14 6.01 6.14 18.59
C LEU A 14 7.05 6.00 17.49
N PRO A 15 6.87 5.04 16.56
CA PRO A 15 7.76 4.89 15.42
C PRO A 15 7.76 6.15 14.53
N SER A 16 8.86 6.41 13.86
CA SER A 16 8.90 7.40 12.78
C SER A 16 8.00 6.97 11.61
N ARG A 17 7.39 7.94 10.91
CA ARG A 17 6.40 7.71 9.86
C ARG A 17 6.59 8.65 8.70
N SER A 18 7.73 8.54 8.04
CA SER A 18 8.07 9.38 6.88
C SER A 18 7.09 9.23 5.71
N PHE A 19 6.31 8.14 5.69
CA PHE A 19 5.34 7.82 4.63
C PHE A 19 3.91 7.64 5.17
N GLY A 20 3.59 8.29 6.29
CA GLY A 20 2.30 8.13 6.96
C GLY A 20 2.21 6.84 7.79
N SER A 21 1.02 6.52 8.26
CA SER A 21 0.75 5.32 9.08
C SER A 21 -0.17 4.32 8.37
N VAL A 22 -1.12 4.81 7.57
CA VAL A 22 -2.05 4.01 6.77
C VAL A 22 -1.96 4.47 5.32
N ALA A 23 -1.10 3.81 4.57
CA ALA A 23 -1.01 4.00 3.13
C ALA A 23 -1.89 2.99 2.39
N VAL A 24 -2.51 3.40 1.29
CA VAL A 24 -3.22 2.51 0.38
C VAL A 24 -2.56 2.48 -0.99
N ALA A 25 -2.27 1.27 -1.47
CA ALA A 25 -1.79 1.06 -2.84
C ALA A 25 -2.98 1.14 -3.81
N MET A 26 -3.31 2.35 -4.25
CA MET A 26 -4.52 2.70 -4.98
C MET A 26 -4.62 1.97 -6.33
N VAL A 27 -5.80 1.48 -6.68
CA VAL A 27 -6.13 1.01 -8.03
C VAL A 27 -6.10 2.16 -9.04
N THR A 28 -5.87 1.85 -10.30
CA THR A 28 -6.07 2.79 -11.43
C THR A 28 -7.40 2.45 -12.09
N PRO A 29 -8.46 3.26 -11.93
CA PRO A 29 -9.72 3.04 -12.63
C PRO A 29 -9.55 3.21 -14.15
N PHE A 30 -10.32 2.42 -14.92
CA PHE A 30 -10.36 2.50 -16.37
C PHE A 30 -11.80 2.60 -16.86
N HIS A 31 -11.99 3.32 -17.95
CA HIS A 31 -13.20 3.23 -18.76
C HIS A 31 -13.32 1.84 -19.40
N GLU A 32 -14.48 1.52 -19.96
CA GLU A 32 -14.71 0.23 -20.64
C GLU A 32 -13.80 0.00 -21.85
N ASP A 33 -13.34 1.07 -22.49
CA ASP A 33 -12.39 1.01 -23.61
C ASP A 33 -10.93 0.82 -23.17
N GLY A 34 -10.70 0.77 -21.83
CA GLY A 34 -9.39 0.58 -21.22
C GLY A 34 -8.58 1.87 -21.06
N SER A 35 -9.05 3.05 -21.45
CA SER A 35 -8.40 4.32 -21.12
C SER A 35 -8.52 4.61 -19.60
N ILE A 36 -7.57 5.38 -19.02
CA ILE A 36 -7.63 5.75 -17.60
C ILE A 36 -8.82 6.68 -17.36
N ASP A 37 -9.64 6.35 -16.36
CA ASP A 37 -10.68 7.21 -15.81
C ASP A 37 -10.08 8.07 -14.68
N VAL A 38 -9.61 9.26 -15.06
CA VAL A 38 -8.93 10.17 -14.13
C VAL A 38 -9.89 10.67 -13.04
N ASP A 39 -11.15 10.96 -13.40
CA ASP A 39 -12.15 11.46 -12.46
C ASP A 39 -12.49 10.39 -11.41
N ALA A 40 -12.67 9.13 -11.82
CA ALA A 40 -12.84 8.02 -10.91
C ALA A 40 -11.57 7.80 -10.06
N GLY A 41 -10.37 8.01 -10.61
CA GLY A 41 -9.12 7.97 -9.85
C GLY A 41 -9.08 9.01 -8.73
N VAL A 42 -9.49 10.24 -9.01
CA VAL A 42 -9.63 11.31 -8.01
C VAL A 42 -10.69 10.94 -6.96
N ALA A 43 -11.84 10.38 -7.38
CA ALA A 43 -12.88 9.94 -6.45
C ALA A 43 -12.36 8.85 -5.49
N VAL A 44 -11.61 7.88 -5.99
CA VAL A 44 -10.97 6.84 -5.15
C VAL A 44 -10.00 7.48 -4.16
N ALA A 45 -9.08 8.33 -4.62
CA ALA A 45 -8.09 8.98 -3.75
C ALA A 45 -8.77 9.81 -2.65
N THR A 46 -9.80 10.59 -3.01
CA THR A 46 -10.58 11.40 -2.06
C THR A 46 -11.26 10.53 -1.01
N LYS A 47 -11.96 9.47 -1.44
CA LYS A 47 -12.58 8.51 -0.52
C LYS A 47 -11.56 7.91 0.45
N LEU A 48 -10.40 7.47 -0.03
CA LEU A 48 -9.36 6.89 0.81
C LEU A 48 -8.92 7.85 1.92
N VAL A 49 -8.69 9.11 1.55
CA VAL A 49 -8.26 10.15 2.50
C VAL A 49 -9.40 10.51 3.47
N ASP A 50 -10.64 10.63 2.99
CA ASP A 50 -11.81 10.86 3.84
C ASP A 50 -12.03 9.73 4.85
N ASP A 51 -11.71 8.49 4.48
CA ASP A 51 -11.80 7.30 5.34
C ASP A 51 -10.61 7.17 6.32
N GLY A 52 -9.63 8.08 6.27
CA GLY A 52 -8.52 8.15 7.22
C GLY A 52 -7.17 7.61 6.71
N CYS A 53 -7.00 7.47 5.39
CA CYS A 53 -5.71 7.22 4.76
C CYS A 53 -4.85 8.48 4.86
N ASP A 54 -3.60 8.36 5.31
CA ASP A 54 -2.64 9.47 5.40
C ASP A 54 -1.54 9.41 4.34
N ALA A 55 -1.53 8.34 3.51
CA ALA A 55 -0.70 8.25 2.32
C ALA A 55 -1.35 7.42 1.20
N VAL A 56 -1.20 7.85 -0.05
CA VAL A 56 -1.73 7.15 -1.24
C VAL A 56 -0.59 6.78 -2.17
N VAL A 57 -0.46 5.48 -2.49
CA VAL A 57 0.52 5.02 -3.48
C VAL A 57 -0.18 4.94 -4.84
N VAL A 58 0.21 5.80 -5.76
CA VAL A 58 -0.29 5.84 -7.14
C VAL A 58 0.67 5.07 -8.05
N HIS A 59 0.13 4.27 -8.97
CA HIS A 59 0.91 3.45 -9.89
C HIS A 59 1.82 2.41 -9.22
N GLY A 60 1.41 1.86 -8.07
CA GLY A 60 1.96 0.62 -7.53
C GLY A 60 1.48 -0.61 -8.32
N THR A 61 1.80 -1.80 -7.84
CA THR A 61 1.34 -3.08 -8.44
C THR A 61 -0.19 -3.15 -8.54
N THR A 62 -0.88 -2.75 -7.47
CA THR A 62 -2.35 -2.69 -7.41
C THR A 62 -2.93 -1.66 -8.37
N GLY A 63 -2.18 -0.59 -8.68
CA GLY A 63 -2.51 0.41 -9.68
C GLY A 63 -2.18 -0.02 -11.11
N GLU A 64 -1.94 -1.31 -11.37
CA GLU A 64 -1.66 -1.88 -12.69
C GLU A 64 -0.48 -1.17 -13.41
N SER A 65 0.58 -0.89 -12.64
CA SER A 65 1.72 -0.10 -13.13
C SER A 65 2.42 -0.70 -14.36
N SER A 66 2.33 -2.01 -14.56
CA SER A 66 2.95 -2.72 -15.70
C SER A 66 2.19 -2.51 -17.02
N THR A 67 0.92 -2.13 -16.97
CA THR A 67 0.04 -1.94 -18.13
C THR A 67 -0.41 -0.50 -18.31
N THR A 68 0.10 0.42 -17.49
CA THR A 68 -0.07 1.87 -17.63
C THR A 68 1.25 2.50 -18.08
N HIS A 69 1.17 3.54 -18.91
CA HIS A 69 2.33 4.16 -19.56
C HIS A 69 2.30 5.68 -19.42
N GLN A 70 3.41 6.35 -19.63
CA GLN A 70 3.40 7.81 -19.81
C GLN A 70 2.87 8.13 -21.22
N PRO A 71 2.04 9.20 -21.41
CA PRO A 71 1.77 10.27 -20.43
C PRO A 71 0.59 10.01 -19.46
N GLU A 72 -0.18 8.93 -19.62
CA GLU A 72 -1.38 8.68 -18.81
C GLU A 72 -1.08 8.54 -17.30
N LYS A 73 0.10 7.99 -16.94
CA LYS A 73 0.56 7.99 -15.53
C LYS A 73 0.71 9.38 -14.97
N ASP A 74 1.29 10.28 -15.77
CA ASP A 74 1.54 11.66 -15.35
C ASP A 74 0.23 12.41 -15.14
N GLU A 75 -0.79 12.15 -15.96
CA GLU A 75 -2.11 12.77 -15.88
C GLU A 75 -2.82 12.38 -14.57
N LEU A 76 -2.95 11.07 -14.30
CA LEU A 76 -3.58 10.61 -13.07
C LEU A 76 -2.80 11.06 -11.82
N MET A 77 -1.46 11.02 -11.87
CA MET A 77 -0.63 11.45 -10.73
C MET A 77 -0.90 12.90 -10.38
N ARG A 78 -0.90 13.83 -11.37
CA ARG A 78 -1.19 15.26 -11.13
C ARG A 78 -2.58 15.45 -10.56
N ALA A 79 -3.58 14.80 -11.15
CA ALA A 79 -4.96 14.91 -10.69
C ALA A 79 -5.13 14.47 -9.22
N VAL A 80 -4.48 13.38 -8.83
CA VAL A 80 -4.50 12.90 -7.42
C VAL A 80 -3.73 13.85 -6.50
N VAL A 81 -2.57 14.36 -6.91
CA VAL A 81 -1.81 15.36 -6.14
C VAL A 81 -2.63 16.63 -5.94
N ASP A 82 -3.25 17.15 -7.00
CA ASP A 82 -4.07 18.35 -6.93
C ASP A 82 -5.30 18.17 -6.01
N ALA A 83 -5.90 16.98 -6.00
CA ALA A 83 -7.10 16.70 -5.23
C ALA A 83 -6.84 16.48 -3.73
N VAL A 84 -5.79 15.75 -3.37
CA VAL A 84 -5.59 15.30 -1.98
C VAL A 84 -4.17 15.48 -1.44
N GLY A 85 -3.22 16.00 -2.23
CA GLY A 85 -1.81 16.11 -1.84
C GLY A 85 -1.51 17.04 -0.65
N GLU A 86 -2.44 17.92 -0.28
CA GLU A 86 -2.35 18.73 0.95
C GLU A 86 -2.86 17.97 2.20
N ARG A 87 -3.57 16.86 2.02
CA ARG A 87 -4.24 16.10 3.09
C ARG A 87 -3.59 14.75 3.36
N ALA A 88 -2.92 14.19 2.36
CA ALA A 88 -2.23 12.92 2.44
C ALA A 88 -0.97 12.93 1.58
N MET A 89 0.03 12.17 1.98
CA MET A 89 1.27 12.01 1.20
C MET A 89 1.01 11.22 -0.08
N ILE A 90 1.41 11.75 -1.23
CA ILE A 90 1.29 11.04 -2.51
C ILE A 90 2.62 10.40 -2.86
N ILE A 91 2.60 9.07 -2.95
CA ILE A 91 3.77 8.23 -3.21
C ILE A 91 3.68 7.67 -4.63
N GLY A 92 4.65 7.98 -5.47
CA GLY A 92 4.71 7.47 -6.84
C GLY A 92 5.35 6.08 -6.92
N GLY A 93 4.67 5.11 -7.54
CA GLY A 93 5.30 3.85 -7.91
C GLY A 93 6.32 4.06 -9.03
N ALA A 94 7.61 3.80 -8.76
CA ALA A 94 8.72 4.02 -9.69
C ALA A 94 9.45 2.72 -10.06
N GLY A 95 8.79 1.57 -9.92
CA GLY A 95 9.38 0.26 -10.21
C GLY A 95 9.42 -0.10 -11.68
N SER A 96 10.56 -0.61 -12.12
CA SER A 96 10.76 -1.27 -13.41
C SER A 96 11.91 -2.27 -13.30
N ASN A 97 11.95 -3.25 -14.18
CA ASN A 97 13.11 -4.14 -14.34
C ASN A 97 14.19 -3.56 -15.29
N ASP A 98 13.95 -2.40 -15.88
CA ASP A 98 14.91 -1.57 -16.61
C ASP A 98 15.24 -0.33 -15.77
N THR A 99 16.50 -0.18 -15.36
CA THR A 99 16.96 0.93 -14.51
C THR A 99 16.71 2.29 -15.16
N ALA A 100 17.00 2.43 -16.46
CA ALA A 100 16.79 3.70 -17.16
C ALA A 100 15.30 4.06 -17.24
N HIS A 101 14.41 3.06 -17.36
CA HIS A 101 12.97 3.27 -17.33
C HIS A 101 12.50 3.64 -15.91
N ALA A 102 12.97 2.96 -14.86
CA ALA A 102 12.66 3.29 -13.47
C ALA A 102 13.04 4.74 -13.13
N VAL A 103 14.22 5.19 -13.56
CA VAL A 103 14.67 6.58 -13.42
C VAL A 103 13.71 7.57 -14.10
N ARG A 104 13.30 7.28 -15.34
CA ARG A 104 12.33 8.15 -16.06
C ARG A 104 10.99 8.23 -15.34
N ILE A 105 10.49 7.11 -14.81
CA ILE A 105 9.24 7.07 -14.04
C ILE A 105 9.39 7.89 -12.75
N ALA A 106 10.49 7.71 -12.01
CA ALA A 106 10.77 8.45 -10.77
C ALA A 106 10.79 9.97 -11.01
N GLN A 107 11.52 10.41 -12.04
CA GLN A 107 11.57 11.82 -12.43
C GLN A 107 10.21 12.34 -12.89
N GLY A 108 9.41 11.50 -13.59
CA GLY A 108 8.03 11.81 -13.97
C GLY A 108 7.16 12.04 -12.72
N ALA A 109 7.19 11.13 -11.76
CA ALA A 109 6.44 11.26 -10.51
C ALA A 109 6.82 12.54 -9.75
N GLN A 110 8.11 12.87 -9.62
CA GLN A 110 8.56 14.10 -9.00
C GLN A 110 8.03 15.34 -9.73
N ARG A 111 8.09 15.38 -11.06
CA ARG A 111 7.53 16.51 -11.84
C ARG A 111 6.02 16.66 -11.70
N CYS A 112 5.32 15.57 -11.40
CA CYS A 112 3.87 15.58 -11.17
C CYS A 112 3.48 15.91 -9.74
N GLY A 113 4.45 16.18 -8.85
CA GLY A 113 4.20 16.60 -7.48
C GLY A 113 4.13 15.45 -6.47
N ALA A 114 4.53 14.22 -6.82
CA ALA A 114 4.69 13.15 -5.83
C ALA A 114 5.65 13.59 -4.72
N GLN A 115 5.37 13.17 -3.49
CA GLN A 115 6.09 13.55 -2.28
C GLN A 115 7.01 12.42 -1.77
N GLY A 116 6.91 11.24 -2.36
CA GLY A 116 7.77 10.08 -2.11
C GLY A 116 7.70 9.08 -3.25
N LEU A 117 8.58 8.09 -3.20
CA LEU A 117 8.62 7.01 -4.19
C LEU A 117 8.50 5.64 -3.54
N LEU A 118 7.81 4.72 -4.20
CA LEU A 118 7.83 3.29 -3.92
C LEU A 118 8.64 2.59 -5.02
N VAL A 119 9.78 1.99 -4.67
CA VAL A 119 10.71 1.35 -5.61
C VAL A 119 10.78 -0.14 -5.32
N VAL A 120 10.17 -0.94 -6.18
CA VAL A 120 10.21 -2.41 -6.10
C VAL A 120 11.54 -2.93 -6.63
N SER A 121 12.04 -4.05 -6.06
CA SER A 121 13.20 -4.73 -6.59
C SER A 121 12.98 -5.12 -8.07
N PRO A 122 14.02 -5.06 -8.94
CA PRO A 122 13.87 -5.40 -10.35
C PRO A 122 13.34 -6.83 -10.51
N TYR A 123 12.20 -6.96 -11.20
CA TYR A 123 11.49 -8.22 -11.36
C TYR A 123 11.87 -8.92 -12.66
N TYR A 124 11.63 -10.24 -12.74
CA TYR A 124 11.79 -11.10 -13.92
C TYR A 124 13.24 -11.41 -14.29
N ASN A 125 14.11 -10.44 -14.50
CA ASN A 125 15.50 -10.60 -14.95
C ASN A 125 16.48 -11.07 -13.86
N ARG A 126 16.05 -11.15 -12.61
CA ARG A 126 16.79 -11.70 -11.46
C ARG A 126 18.24 -11.22 -11.37
N PRO A 127 18.47 -9.92 -11.22
CA PRO A 127 19.85 -9.40 -11.10
C PRO A 127 20.54 -9.91 -9.85
N SER A 128 21.87 -9.83 -9.84
CA SER A 128 22.66 -10.03 -8.62
C SER A 128 22.35 -8.95 -7.58
N GLN A 129 22.68 -9.18 -6.31
CA GLN A 129 22.46 -8.21 -5.24
C GLN A 129 23.20 -6.88 -5.50
N GLU A 130 24.35 -6.91 -6.13
CA GLU A 130 25.05 -5.70 -6.58
C GLU A 130 24.25 -4.96 -7.66
N GLY A 131 23.65 -5.68 -8.60
CA GLY A 131 22.75 -5.09 -9.60
C GLY A 131 21.49 -4.49 -8.98
N VAL A 132 20.89 -5.15 -7.96
CA VAL A 132 19.78 -4.61 -7.19
C VAL A 132 20.17 -3.31 -6.49
N TYR A 133 21.33 -3.29 -5.81
CA TYR A 133 21.85 -2.11 -5.13
C TYR A 133 22.04 -0.93 -6.10
N GLN A 134 22.77 -1.15 -7.19
CA GLN A 134 23.04 -0.10 -8.17
C GLN A 134 21.75 0.42 -8.84
N HIS A 135 20.79 -0.46 -9.12
CA HIS A 135 19.49 -0.07 -9.65
C HIS A 135 18.75 0.90 -8.71
N VAL A 136 18.65 0.52 -7.43
CA VAL A 136 17.94 1.35 -6.42
C VAL A 136 18.63 2.69 -6.22
N VAL A 137 19.96 2.68 -6.09
CA VAL A 137 20.75 3.92 -5.93
C VAL A 137 20.57 4.84 -7.14
N ALA A 138 20.64 4.29 -8.37
CA ALA A 138 20.41 5.10 -9.58
C ALA A 138 19.04 5.76 -9.60
N VAL A 139 17.99 5.07 -9.12
CA VAL A 139 16.65 5.66 -9.00
C VAL A 139 16.62 6.73 -7.91
N ALA A 140 17.15 6.44 -6.71
CA ALA A 140 17.16 7.37 -5.59
C ALA A 140 17.98 8.64 -5.89
N ASP A 141 19.12 8.51 -6.61
CA ASP A 141 19.95 9.66 -6.98
C ASP A 141 19.33 10.54 -8.07
N SER A 142 18.37 10.01 -8.83
CA SER A 142 17.74 10.72 -9.94
C SER A 142 16.68 11.76 -9.53
N VAL A 143 16.32 11.81 -8.24
CA VAL A 143 15.26 12.68 -7.67
C VAL A 143 15.64 13.16 -6.27
N ASP A 144 14.89 14.15 -5.75
CA ASP A 144 15.07 14.66 -4.39
C ASP A 144 14.01 14.13 -3.39
N LEU A 145 13.27 13.09 -3.77
CA LEU A 145 12.20 12.50 -2.98
C LEU A 145 12.70 11.40 -2.04
N PRO A 146 12.06 11.22 -0.87
CA PRO A 146 12.28 10.04 -0.04
C PRO A 146 11.80 8.77 -0.76
N VAL A 147 12.51 7.68 -0.52
CA VAL A 147 12.31 6.38 -1.17
C VAL A 147 11.91 5.34 -0.14
N MET A 148 10.82 4.65 -0.39
CA MET A 148 10.43 3.41 0.24
C MET A 148 10.78 2.25 -0.70
N LEU A 149 11.62 1.33 -0.25
CA LEU A 149 11.91 0.09 -0.95
C LEU A 149 10.67 -0.82 -0.91
N TYR A 150 10.51 -1.67 -1.92
CA TYR A 150 9.45 -2.67 -1.90
C TYR A 150 10.02 -4.08 -2.10
N ASP A 151 9.98 -4.88 -1.05
CA ASP A 151 10.45 -6.26 -1.04
C ASP A 151 9.26 -7.24 -1.16
N ILE A 152 9.13 -7.85 -2.35
CA ILE A 152 8.07 -8.81 -2.66
C ILE A 152 8.62 -9.96 -3.53
N PRO A 153 9.46 -10.83 -2.99
CA PRO A 153 10.14 -11.88 -3.76
C PRO A 153 9.20 -12.86 -4.43
N GLY A 154 8.00 -13.07 -3.89
CA GLY A 154 6.97 -13.90 -4.52
C GLY A 154 6.51 -13.40 -5.89
N ARG A 155 6.66 -12.09 -6.19
CA ARG A 155 6.35 -11.50 -7.50
C ARG A 155 7.59 -11.18 -8.30
N THR A 156 8.64 -10.66 -7.66
CA THR A 156 9.84 -10.19 -8.37
C THR A 156 10.81 -11.31 -8.71
N GLY A 157 10.80 -12.41 -7.94
CA GLY A 157 11.75 -13.50 -8.06
C GLY A 157 13.13 -13.20 -7.45
N VAL A 158 13.30 -12.01 -6.83
CA VAL A 158 14.51 -11.62 -6.09
C VAL A 158 14.13 -10.81 -4.85
N ALA A 159 14.66 -11.19 -3.68
CA ALA A 159 14.54 -10.43 -2.45
C ALA A 159 15.75 -9.49 -2.29
N PHE A 160 15.63 -8.49 -1.42
CA PHE A 160 16.78 -7.78 -0.91
C PHE A 160 17.53 -8.67 0.09
N ALA A 161 18.82 -8.94 -0.15
CA ALA A 161 19.67 -9.58 0.84
C ALA A 161 19.99 -8.60 1.98
N ASP A 162 20.34 -9.15 3.14
CA ASP A 162 20.62 -8.38 4.35
C ASP A 162 21.74 -7.35 4.15
N GLU A 163 22.84 -7.76 3.52
CA GLU A 163 23.96 -6.87 3.22
C GLU A 163 23.59 -5.77 2.20
N THR A 164 22.67 -6.08 1.30
CA THR A 164 22.15 -5.08 0.35
C THR A 164 21.31 -4.04 1.05
N LEU A 165 20.42 -4.45 1.96
CA LEU A 165 19.64 -3.54 2.79
C LEU A 165 20.53 -2.68 3.69
N ASP A 166 21.56 -3.26 4.31
CA ASP A 166 22.51 -2.53 5.15
C ASP A 166 23.22 -1.40 4.37
N ARG A 167 23.60 -1.67 3.12
CA ARG A 167 24.19 -0.66 2.24
C ARG A 167 23.20 0.40 1.79
N LEU A 168 21.99 -0.02 1.41
CA LEU A 168 20.92 0.89 0.98
C LEU A 168 20.48 1.81 2.12
N ALA A 169 20.45 1.33 3.35
CA ALA A 169 20.12 2.13 4.53
C ALA A 169 21.11 3.28 4.81
N GLN A 170 22.31 3.26 4.21
CA GLN A 170 23.24 4.38 4.31
C GLN A 170 22.93 5.52 3.33
N HIS A 171 22.01 5.31 2.39
CA HIS A 171 21.62 6.33 1.43
C HIS A 171 20.62 7.32 2.05
N PRO A 172 20.88 8.65 2.01
CA PRO A 172 20.11 9.64 2.77
C PRO A 172 18.62 9.76 2.37
N ARG A 173 18.26 9.30 1.16
CA ARG A 173 16.86 9.33 0.69
C ARG A 173 16.13 8.01 0.89
N ILE A 174 16.81 6.91 1.18
CA ILE A 174 16.17 5.61 1.41
C ILE A 174 15.79 5.52 2.88
N LEU A 175 14.51 5.70 3.18
CA LEU A 175 14.02 5.85 4.55
C LEU A 175 13.21 4.65 5.03
N ALA A 176 12.63 3.88 4.11
CA ALA A 176 11.66 2.85 4.49
C ALA A 176 11.71 1.60 3.61
N VAL A 177 11.09 0.54 4.13
CA VAL A 177 10.81 -0.71 3.42
C VAL A 177 9.33 -1.05 3.56
N LYS A 178 8.63 -1.24 2.44
CA LYS A 178 7.39 -2.00 2.38
C LYS A 178 7.77 -3.47 2.28
N ASP A 179 7.54 -4.22 3.33
CA ASP A 179 7.86 -5.65 3.39
C ASP A 179 6.63 -6.51 3.09
N ALA A 180 6.70 -7.28 2.02
CA ALA A 180 5.74 -8.29 1.61
C ALA A 180 6.43 -9.65 1.38
N THR A 181 7.45 -9.94 2.17
CA THR A 181 8.18 -11.22 2.13
C THR A 181 7.42 -12.35 2.83
N GLY A 182 6.49 -12.00 3.74
CA GLY A 182 5.81 -12.95 4.62
C GLY A 182 6.65 -13.41 5.81
N ASN A 183 7.90 -12.94 5.95
CA ASN A 183 8.82 -13.33 7.03
C ASN A 183 8.99 -12.20 8.06
N VAL A 184 7.96 -12.02 8.86
CA VAL A 184 7.91 -10.95 9.88
C VAL A 184 9.10 -11.02 10.87
N PRO A 185 9.50 -12.19 11.42
CA PRO A 185 10.66 -12.26 12.30
C PRO A 185 11.95 -11.73 11.67
N ALA A 186 12.27 -12.11 10.44
CA ALA A 186 13.44 -11.58 9.74
C ALA A 186 13.32 -10.06 9.49
N GLY A 187 12.11 -9.58 9.23
CA GLY A 187 11.82 -8.16 9.06
C GLY A 187 12.16 -7.35 10.32
N PHE A 188 11.89 -7.86 11.53
CA PHE A 188 12.25 -7.17 12.77
C PHE A 188 13.75 -7.07 12.99
N GLU A 189 14.48 -8.13 12.69
CA GLU A 189 15.93 -8.12 12.76
C GLU A 189 16.51 -7.07 11.80
N ARG A 190 15.97 -6.99 10.57
CA ARG A 190 16.35 -6.00 9.57
C ARG A 190 16.02 -4.58 10.00
N MET A 191 14.81 -4.35 10.53
CA MET A 191 14.37 -3.06 11.05
C MET A 191 15.32 -2.56 12.16
N ALA A 192 15.62 -3.41 13.14
CA ALA A 192 16.51 -3.08 14.24
C ALA A 192 17.95 -2.80 13.77
N ARG A 193 18.45 -3.54 12.76
CA ARG A 193 19.81 -3.42 12.25
C ARG A 193 20.00 -2.22 11.35
N THR A 194 19.03 -1.95 10.44
CA THR A 194 19.15 -0.90 9.43
C THR A 194 18.69 0.46 9.91
N GLY A 195 17.78 0.50 10.88
CA GLY A 195 17.10 1.72 11.31
C GLY A 195 16.08 2.26 10.29
N LEU A 196 15.82 1.52 9.20
CA LEU A 196 14.77 1.88 8.24
C LEU A 196 13.38 1.72 8.85
N GLU A 197 12.46 2.57 8.45
CA GLU A 197 11.04 2.42 8.77
C GLU A 197 10.46 1.22 8.00
N TYR A 198 9.73 0.34 8.70
CA TYR A 198 9.09 -0.80 8.07
C TYR A 198 7.58 -0.61 7.98
N TYR A 199 7.03 -0.96 6.85
CA TYR A 199 5.60 -0.93 6.54
C TYR A 199 5.16 -2.31 6.11
N SER A 200 4.08 -2.82 6.70
CA SER A 200 3.48 -4.07 6.23
C SER A 200 2.99 -3.92 4.80
N GLY A 201 3.44 -4.79 3.93
CA GLY A 201 2.97 -4.89 2.53
C GLY A 201 1.99 -6.03 2.30
N ASP A 202 1.59 -6.74 3.37
CA ASP A 202 0.66 -7.88 3.36
C ASP A 202 -0.45 -7.63 4.39
N ASP A 203 -1.68 -7.45 3.91
CA ASP A 203 -2.83 -7.15 4.75
C ASP A 203 -3.14 -8.23 5.81
N ALA A 204 -2.75 -9.47 5.58
CA ALA A 204 -2.91 -10.55 6.54
C ALA A 204 -1.95 -10.42 7.75
N LEU A 205 -0.85 -9.68 7.60
CA LEU A 205 0.22 -9.53 8.59
C LEU A 205 0.28 -8.13 9.21
N ASN A 206 -0.68 -7.25 8.89
CA ASN A 206 -0.66 -5.86 9.36
C ASN A 206 -0.55 -5.75 10.88
N PHE A 207 -1.35 -6.53 11.62
CA PHE A 207 -1.29 -6.52 13.09
C PHE A 207 0.07 -7.00 13.61
N ASP A 208 0.61 -8.07 13.04
CA ASP A 208 1.89 -8.64 13.49
C ASP A 208 3.03 -7.61 13.32
N TRP A 209 3.08 -6.93 12.17
CA TRP A 209 4.03 -5.86 11.93
C TRP A 209 3.87 -4.69 12.91
N LEU A 210 2.66 -4.18 13.06
CA LEU A 210 2.38 -3.04 13.94
C LEU A 210 2.68 -3.37 15.40
N ALA A 211 2.28 -4.56 15.87
CA ALA A 211 2.54 -5.02 17.24
C ALA A 211 4.05 -5.13 17.59
N HIS A 212 4.89 -5.22 16.58
CA HIS A 212 6.35 -5.26 16.73
C HIS A 212 7.05 -3.94 16.36
N GLY A 213 6.31 -2.84 16.20
CA GLY A 213 6.85 -1.50 16.08
C GLY A 213 7.10 -1.04 14.62
N ALA A 214 6.47 -1.69 13.64
CA ALA A 214 6.47 -1.16 12.27
C ALA A 214 5.78 0.21 12.23
N SER A 215 6.23 1.06 11.30
CA SER A 215 5.77 2.44 11.15
C SER A 215 4.33 2.53 10.64
N GLY A 216 3.87 1.52 9.90
CA GLY A 216 2.52 1.53 9.33
C GLY A 216 2.27 0.37 8.39
N VAL A 217 1.27 0.58 7.53
CA VAL A 217 0.83 -0.39 6.53
C VAL A 217 0.76 0.25 5.13
N VAL A 218 1.03 -0.53 4.10
CA VAL A 218 0.75 -0.17 2.69
C VAL A 218 -0.23 -1.20 2.14
N SER A 219 -1.50 -0.95 2.39
CA SER A 219 -2.61 -1.88 2.24
C SER A 219 -3.19 -1.92 0.83
N VAL A 220 -3.78 -3.04 0.47
CA VAL A 220 -4.72 -3.20 -0.66
C VAL A 220 -6.16 -3.19 -0.13
N VAL A 221 -6.43 -3.87 0.96
CA VAL A 221 -7.76 -3.98 1.59
C VAL A 221 -8.25 -2.63 2.12
N GLY A 222 -7.34 -1.68 2.33
CA GLY A 222 -7.64 -0.29 2.65
C GLY A 222 -8.62 0.39 1.68
N HIS A 223 -8.77 -0.08 0.43
CA HIS A 223 -9.78 0.47 -0.48
C HIS A 223 -11.20 0.46 0.10
N VAL A 224 -11.52 -0.52 0.93
CA VAL A 224 -12.83 -0.67 1.56
C VAL A 224 -12.81 -0.50 3.08
N ALA A 225 -11.64 -0.53 3.70
CA ALA A 225 -11.53 -0.64 5.15
C ALA A 225 -10.44 0.25 5.76
N THR A 226 -10.11 1.38 5.13
CA THR A 226 -9.09 2.34 5.61
C THR A 226 -9.32 2.70 7.08
N GLY A 227 -10.54 3.06 7.47
CA GLY A 227 -10.88 3.44 8.84
C GLY A 227 -10.60 2.34 9.88
N ARG A 228 -10.70 1.05 9.49
CA ARG A 228 -10.35 -0.08 10.36
C ARG A 228 -8.84 -0.20 10.58
N TYR A 229 -8.04 0.05 9.55
CA TYR A 229 -6.59 0.08 9.71
C TYR A 229 -6.12 1.30 10.50
N ALA A 230 -6.75 2.45 10.30
CA ALA A 230 -6.51 3.62 11.15
C ALA A 230 -6.89 3.36 12.63
N GLU A 231 -7.98 2.62 12.90
CA GLU A 231 -8.34 2.13 14.23
C GLU A 231 -7.23 1.22 14.77
N MET A 232 -6.79 0.22 14.02
CA MET A 232 -5.74 -0.72 14.43
C MET A 232 -4.43 0.00 14.79
N VAL A 233 -4.00 0.97 13.97
CA VAL A 233 -2.80 1.77 14.24
C VAL A 233 -2.96 2.56 15.54
N ARG A 234 -4.11 3.23 15.75
CA ARG A 234 -4.36 4.00 16.99
C ARG A 234 -4.33 3.12 18.23
N GLU A 235 -4.92 1.92 18.18
CA GLU A 235 -4.91 0.99 19.30
C GLU A 235 -3.48 0.54 19.63
N VAL A 236 -2.67 0.20 18.62
CA VAL A 236 -1.25 -0.13 18.82
C VAL A 236 -0.49 1.04 19.43
N ASP A 237 -0.68 2.26 18.90
CA ASP A 237 -0.02 3.47 19.40
C ASP A 237 -0.41 3.79 20.86
N ALA A 238 -1.65 3.48 21.23
CA ALA A 238 -2.13 3.60 22.60
C ALA A 238 -1.63 2.48 23.53
N GLY A 239 -0.99 1.43 22.98
CA GLY A 239 -0.55 0.25 23.73
C GLY A 239 -1.66 -0.78 23.96
N ASP A 240 -2.84 -0.60 23.34
CA ASP A 240 -3.96 -1.57 23.42
C ASP A 240 -3.82 -2.65 22.33
N LEU A 241 -2.85 -3.54 22.50
CA LEU A 241 -2.67 -4.69 21.63
C LEU A 241 -3.89 -5.65 21.61
N PRO A 242 -4.63 -5.88 22.71
CA PRO A 242 -5.88 -6.62 22.66
C PRO A 242 -6.92 -6.00 21.71
N GLY A 243 -7.15 -4.68 21.79
CA GLY A 243 -8.05 -3.94 20.90
C GLY A 243 -7.62 -4.03 19.43
N ALA A 244 -6.35 -3.79 19.15
CA ALA A 244 -5.80 -3.91 17.79
C ALA A 244 -5.97 -5.34 17.22
N ARG A 245 -5.76 -6.37 18.06
CA ARG A 245 -5.98 -7.78 17.66
C ARG A 245 -7.44 -8.08 17.33
N GLU A 246 -8.39 -7.47 18.04
CA GLU A 246 -9.82 -7.61 17.74
C GLU A 246 -10.15 -6.98 16.37
N VAL A 247 -9.58 -5.80 16.07
CA VAL A 247 -9.71 -5.21 14.73
C VAL A 247 -9.15 -6.16 13.66
N ALA A 248 -7.95 -6.70 13.87
CA ALA A 248 -7.33 -7.67 12.95
C ALA A 248 -8.21 -8.91 12.75
N ALA A 249 -8.79 -9.45 13.82
CA ALA A 249 -9.66 -10.62 13.75
C ALA A 249 -10.93 -10.34 12.92
N ARG A 250 -11.55 -9.17 13.10
CA ARG A 250 -12.71 -8.74 12.29
C ARG A 250 -12.37 -8.53 10.81
N MET A 251 -11.11 -8.17 10.52
CA MET A 251 -10.67 -7.93 9.14
C MET A 251 -10.32 -9.21 8.37
N ARG A 252 -10.05 -10.35 9.04
CA ARG A 252 -9.64 -11.60 8.37
C ARG A 252 -10.55 -12.03 7.21
N PRO A 253 -11.90 -12.07 7.36
CA PRO A 253 -12.77 -12.45 6.25
C PRO A 253 -12.69 -11.48 5.07
N VAL A 254 -12.57 -10.17 5.35
CA VAL A 254 -12.45 -9.12 4.32
C VAL A 254 -11.13 -9.27 3.57
N VAL A 255 -10.02 -9.51 4.28
CA VAL A 255 -8.71 -9.79 3.69
C VAL A 255 -8.78 -11.04 2.81
N ALA A 256 -9.39 -12.12 3.30
CA ALA A 256 -9.54 -13.37 2.53
C ALA A 256 -10.36 -13.15 1.25
N ALA A 257 -11.47 -12.41 1.31
CA ALA A 257 -12.32 -12.14 0.14
C ALA A 257 -11.62 -11.27 -0.92
N LEU A 258 -10.79 -10.30 -0.49
CA LEU A 258 -10.09 -9.40 -1.42
C LEU A 258 -8.77 -9.98 -1.95
N MET A 259 -8.05 -10.77 -1.16
CA MET A 259 -6.69 -11.19 -1.46
C MET A 259 -6.56 -12.70 -1.72
N GLY A 260 -7.50 -13.53 -1.22
CA GLY A 260 -7.36 -14.98 -1.18
C GLY A 260 -7.49 -15.69 -2.52
N ASN A 261 -8.40 -15.24 -3.37
CA ASN A 261 -8.79 -15.96 -4.61
C ASN A 261 -8.23 -15.31 -5.88
N GLY A 262 -7.38 -14.28 -5.79
CA GLY A 262 -6.96 -13.67 -7.03
C GLY A 262 -6.04 -12.48 -6.91
N GLN A 263 -6.16 -11.63 -7.91
CA GLN A 263 -5.41 -10.40 -7.98
C GLN A 263 -6.10 -9.33 -7.14
N GLY A 264 -5.44 -8.83 -6.08
CA GLY A 264 -5.99 -7.80 -5.22
C GLY A 264 -6.45 -6.55 -5.99
N ALA A 265 -5.82 -6.20 -7.10
CA ALA A 265 -6.26 -5.12 -7.98
C ALA A 265 -7.67 -5.35 -8.56
N VAL A 266 -7.93 -6.58 -9.06
CA VAL A 266 -9.22 -6.97 -9.65
C VAL A 266 -10.32 -6.90 -8.60
N MET A 267 -10.10 -7.57 -7.46
CA MET A 267 -11.09 -7.64 -6.38
C MET A 267 -11.36 -6.25 -5.75
N SER A 268 -10.34 -5.40 -5.61
CA SER A 268 -10.52 -4.03 -5.10
C SER A 268 -11.35 -3.17 -6.06
N LYS A 269 -11.19 -3.33 -7.38
CA LYS A 269 -12.04 -2.63 -8.37
C LYS A 269 -13.48 -3.11 -8.28
N HIS A 270 -13.73 -4.42 -8.17
CA HIS A 270 -15.09 -4.93 -7.96
C HIS A 270 -15.70 -4.40 -6.65
N ALA A 271 -14.91 -4.36 -5.56
CA ALA A 271 -15.40 -3.81 -4.29
C ALA A 271 -15.77 -2.32 -4.41
N LEU A 272 -14.94 -1.50 -5.03
CA LEU A 272 -15.20 -0.07 -5.25
C LEU A 272 -16.37 0.15 -6.20
N HIS A 273 -16.55 -0.71 -7.21
CA HIS A 273 -17.70 -0.66 -8.11
C HIS A 273 -19.00 -1.01 -7.37
N LEU A 274 -19.00 -2.07 -6.55
CA LEU A 274 -20.13 -2.43 -5.67
C LEU A 274 -20.49 -1.30 -4.70
N GLN A 275 -19.50 -0.55 -4.21
CA GLN A 275 -19.72 0.62 -3.35
C GLN A 275 -20.17 1.88 -4.14
N GLY A 276 -20.21 1.82 -5.48
CA GLY A 276 -20.57 2.97 -6.32
C GLY A 276 -19.51 4.06 -6.40
N VAL A 277 -18.25 3.76 -6.00
CA VAL A 277 -17.13 4.71 -6.03
C VAL A 277 -16.55 4.87 -7.42
N ILE A 278 -16.49 3.76 -8.18
CA ILE A 278 -16.03 3.77 -9.58
C ILE A 278 -17.14 3.21 -10.49
N PRO A 279 -17.29 3.75 -11.72
CA PRO A 279 -18.35 3.32 -12.63
C PRO A 279 -18.11 1.94 -13.24
N SER A 280 -16.87 1.48 -13.30
CA SER A 280 -16.47 0.22 -13.91
C SER A 280 -15.35 -0.47 -13.15
N ALA A 281 -15.39 -1.81 -13.07
CA ALA A 281 -14.32 -2.64 -12.54
C ALA A 281 -13.32 -3.10 -13.63
N THR A 282 -13.29 -2.44 -14.79
CA THR A 282 -12.43 -2.78 -15.91
C THR A 282 -10.95 -2.85 -15.49
N VAL A 283 -10.27 -3.91 -15.96
CA VAL A 283 -8.83 -4.12 -15.82
C VAL A 283 -8.19 -4.28 -17.21
N ARG A 284 -6.89 -4.02 -17.31
CA ARG A 284 -6.15 -4.23 -18.57
C ARG A 284 -5.53 -5.63 -18.60
N LEU A 285 -5.55 -6.25 -19.76
CA LEU A 285 -4.79 -7.50 -19.96
C LEU A 285 -3.33 -7.33 -19.53
N PRO A 286 -2.74 -8.34 -18.89
CA PRO A 286 -3.20 -9.74 -18.79
C PRO A 286 -4.19 -10.00 -17.64
N LEU A 287 -4.57 -9.00 -16.83
CA LEU A 287 -5.63 -9.17 -15.86
C LEU A 287 -6.99 -9.28 -16.59
N VAL A 288 -7.88 -10.06 -16.01
CA VAL A 288 -9.27 -10.23 -16.45
C VAL A 288 -10.22 -10.04 -15.27
N ALA A 289 -11.49 -9.81 -15.55
CA ALA A 289 -12.51 -9.71 -14.51
C ALA A 289 -12.55 -10.98 -13.64
N ALA A 290 -12.89 -10.82 -12.37
CA ALA A 290 -13.09 -11.95 -11.47
C ALA A 290 -14.33 -12.77 -11.88
N PRO A 291 -14.37 -14.08 -11.56
CA PRO A 291 -15.58 -14.89 -11.69
C PRO A 291 -16.73 -14.35 -10.87
N ASP A 292 -17.97 -14.52 -11.35
CA ASP A 292 -19.19 -14.04 -10.66
C ASP A 292 -19.28 -14.58 -9.23
N ASP A 293 -18.96 -15.86 -9.00
CA ASP A 293 -18.98 -16.48 -7.67
C ASP A 293 -18.02 -15.78 -6.68
N ASP A 294 -16.87 -15.31 -7.15
CA ASP A 294 -15.90 -14.56 -6.32
C ASP A 294 -16.44 -13.15 -6.00
N ILE A 295 -17.12 -12.51 -6.96
CA ILE A 295 -17.75 -11.20 -6.78
C ILE A 295 -18.92 -11.30 -5.79
N ASP A 296 -19.76 -12.34 -5.93
CA ASP A 296 -20.89 -12.59 -5.02
C ASP A 296 -20.41 -12.86 -3.59
N ASN A 297 -19.37 -13.68 -3.44
CA ASN A 297 -18.73 -13.91 -2.13
C ASN A 297 -18.16 -12.61 -1.54
N LEU A 298 -17.47 -11.80 -2.35
CA LEU A 298 -16.95 -10.50 -1.92
C LEU A 298 -18.09 -9.60 -1.43
N ALA A 299 -19.19 -9.48 -2.20
CA ALA A 299 -20.34 -8.67 -1.85
C ALA A 299 -20.99 -9.13 -0.54
N ALA A 300 -21.12 -10.45 -0.33
CA ALA A 300 -21.67 -11.03 0.90
C ALA A 300 -20.79 -10.68 2.11
N VAL A 301 -19.49 -10.87 2.01
CA VAL A 301 -18.53 -10.56 3.09
C VAL A 301 -18.53 -9.05 3.40
N LEU A 302 -18.53 -8.18 2.39
CA LEU A 302 -18.56 -6.74 2.61
C LEU A 302 -19.84 -6.30 3.33
N ARG A 303 -21.01 -6.86 2.97
CA ARG A 303 -22.29 -6.59 3.68
C ARG A 303 -22.24 -7.07 5.14
N GLU A 304 -21.79 -8.28 5.38
CA GLU A 304 -21.68 -8.86 6.73
C GLU A 304 -20.82 -7.99 7.65
N HIS A 305 -19.75 -7.39 7.10
CA HIS A 305 -18.83 -6.56 7.87
C HIS A 305 -19.16 -5.06 7.84
N GLY A 306 -20.33 -4.66 7.28
CA GLY A 306 -20.79 -3.27 7.24
C GLY A 306 -19.94 -2.37 6.33
N LEU A 307 -19.31 -2.94 5.31
CA LEU A 307 -18.50 -2.26 4.31
C LEU A 307 -19.22 -2.09 2.96
N LEU A 308 -20.44 -2.59 2.86
CA LEU A 308 -21.36 -2.40 1.74
C LEU A 308 -22.80 -2.31 2.28
N GLU A 309 -23.59 -1.36 1.77
CA GLU A 309 -24.98 -1.22 2.20
C GLU A 309 -25.83 -2.44 1.84
N SER A 310 -26.81 -2.76 2.67
CA SER A 310 -27.77 -3.83 2.37
C SER A 310 -28.81 -3.34 1.34
N GLU A 311 -29.19 -4.17 0.38
CA GLU A 311 -30.17 -3.87 -0.68
C GLU A 311 -31.54 -3.39 -0.18
N ARG A 312 -31.82 -3.44 1.11
CA ARG A 312 -33.13 -3.04 1.70
C ARG A 312 -33.33 -1.54 1.84
N SER A 313 -32.28 -0.71 1.63
CA SER A 313 -32.40 0.76 1.78
C SER A 313 -32.85 1.48 0.51
N SER A 314 -32.82 0.84 -0.66
CA SER A 314 -33.16 1.45 -1.95
C SER A 314 -34.64 1.32 -2.37
N LEU A 315 -35.42 0.50 -1.67
CA LEU A 315 -36.90 0.43 -1.87
C LEU A 315 -37.55 1.25 -0.78
N GLY A 316 -37.52 2.59 -0.94
CA GLY A 316 -38.35 3.52 -0.19
C GLY A 316 -39.85 3.28 -0.46
N VAL A 317 -40.45 2.33 0.26
CA VAL A 317 -41.91 2.26 0.41
C VAL A 317 -42.19 2.75 1.83
N SER A 318 -42.51 4.02 1.94
CA SER A 318 -43.23 4.55 3.10
C SER A 318 -44.64 3.92 3.15
N PRO A 319 -45.16 3.59 4.32
CA PRO A 319 -46.47 3.03 4.51
C PRO A 319 -47.63 4.03 4.19
#